data_a2c3f9cc91533339c8ad82d52f3a708b
#
_entry.id   a2c3f9cc91533339c8ad82d52f3a708b
#
_cell.length_a   1.000
_cell.length_b   1.000
_cell.length_c   1.000
_cell.angle_alpha   90.00
_cell.angle_beta   90.00
_cell.angle_gamma   90.00
#
_symmetry.space_group_name_H-M   'P 1'
#
loop_
_entity.id
_entity.type
_entity.pdbx_description
1 polymer ?
#
loop_
_entity_poly.entity_id
_entity_poly.type
_entity_poly.pdbx_seq_one_letter_code
_entity_poly.pdbx_strand_id
1 'polypeptide(L)'
;MVIRLLMGKSESYRAIANQNLICSAIGLFFLAVSDIRLEPILFFFPISIILCSYLFGIRQAAYWYVISIFSFLAYHGYVYGFGGTVTNHLDQLTILLSVATCTFFCCQQAEASYRSQTKRMVDFSSALRKRSEELELLATTDSLTGLTNRYQFQNILNGLVDVATEDNKIALFLIDMDGFKEINDTLGHVTGDEVLIEIGKRLSAKMSLNLTVARLGGDEFCVLCSGITQSADAENIAKDLVRTLTARYVLNEVEVTLGTSVGYAIWPDHAQSSKHFLSFADTAMYHAKQNNQNVACYRSEMTDRLSTNRIMNQKLADALEYNEFYLVYQPQYDTSTDKVVGAEALLRWSFDGEDISPAKFVPLLENRGRIIPVGKWVIRQACQQQARWKQQGLDIVVSVNISALQFADEGFVESLVSPMREFGVTPEKIEVEITEGILIENVDQVIQKLEQLKQLGIRISIDDFGTGYSSLAYLRQLPLDKLKIDRAFVKGIPDADDGVIASSIVMLSDLLNLEVIAEGVETIEQIDFLKNHGCSQFQGYFYSKPILPENVVAFANSFQSLTTLS
;
A
#
# COMPACT_ATOMS: atom_id res chain seq x y z
N MET A 1 43.23 32.19 24.90
CA MET A 1 41.97 31.64 25.38
C MET A 1 41.21 32.59 26.29
N VAL A 2 41.84 33.17 27.33
CA VAL A 2 41.23 34.14 28.28
C VAL A 2 40.74 35.42 27.56
N ILE A 3 41.50 35.95 26.62
CA ILE A 3 41.15 37.15 25.83
C ILE A 3 39.94 36.92 24.93
N ARG A 4 39.76 35.70 24.38
CA ARG A 4 38.61 35.34 23.55
C ARG A 4 37.30 35.26 24.34
N LEU A 5 37.36 34.87 25.62
CA LEU A 5 36.21 34.80 26.53
C LEU A 5 35.73 36.20 26.98
N LEU A 6 36.65 37.18 27.04
CA LEU A 6 36.35 38.56 27.43
C LEU A 6 35.81 39.43 26.29
N MET A 7 36.00 39.01 25.01
CA MET A 7 35.60 39.80 23.82
C MET A 7 34.12 39.62 23.41
N GLY A 8 33.36 38.73 24.08
CA GLY A 8 31.96 38.42 23.72
C GLY A 8 30.91 39.30 24.35
N LYS A 9 31.22 40.22 25.27
CA LYS A 9 30.17 40.94 26.00
C LYS A 9 30.50 42.41 26.23
N SER A 10 29.58 43.23 25.72
CA SER A 10 29.21 44.62 26.09
C SER A 10 30.20 45.76 25.79
N GLU A 11 29.64 46.91 25.45
CA GLU A 11 30.29 48.22 25.27
C GLU A 11 31.19 48.62 26.46
N SER A 12 30.89 48.13 27.67
CA SER A 12 31.67 48.37 28.90
C SER A 12 33.11 47.87 28.82
N TYR A 13 33.36 46.72 28.19
CA TYR A 13 34.72 46.18 28.01
C TYR A 13 35.55 46.97 27.03
N ARG A 14 34.90 47.55 25.98
CA ARG A 14 35.57 48.47 25.04
C ARG A 14 35.97 49.77 25.74
N ALA A 15 35.14 50.31 26.62
CA ALA A 15 35.44 51.49 27.37
C ALA A 15 36.62 51.28 28.34
N ILE A 16 36.66 50.15 29.06
CA ILE A 16 37.77 49.77 29.99
C ILE A 16 39.06 49.56 29.21
N ALA A 17 39.03 48.90 28.06
CA ALA A 17 40.22 48.69 27.25
C ALA A 17 40.76 50.01 26.67
N ASN A 18 39.89 50.93 26.23
CA ASN A 18 40.28 52.28 25.79
C ASN A 18 40.91 53.06 26.96
N GLN A 19 40.35 53.01 28.13
CA GLN A 19 40.88 53.71 29.32
C GLN A 19 42.28 53.19 29.72
N ASN A 20 42.51 51.87 29.70
CA ASN A 20 43.81 51.25 29.95
C ASN A 20 44.85 51.61 28.87
N LEU A 21 44.42 51.74 27.62
CA LEU A 21 45.30 52.13 26.53
C LEU A 21 45.71 53.62 26.62
N ILE A 22 44.77 54.49 27.00
CA ILE A 22 45.02 55.90 27.28
C ILE A 22 46.00 56.06 28.45
N CYS A 23 45.76 55.31 29.53
CA CYS A 23 46.68 55.31 30.69
C CYS A 23 48.08 54.80 30.32
N SER A 24 48.17 53.79 29.47
CA SER A 24 49.46 53.28 28.99
C SER A 24 50.19 54.29 28.08
N ALA A 25 49.45 54.99 27.20
CA ALA A 25 50.02 56.06 26.36
C ALA A 25 50.47 57.27 27.19
N ILE A 26 49.73 57.67 28.23
CA ILE A 26 50.10 58.73 29.15
C ILE A 26 51.34 58.29 29.98
N GLY A 27 51.38 57.04 30.46
CA GLY A 27 52.53 56.49 31.19
C GLY A 27 53.80 56.48 30.34
N LEU A 28 53.70 56.11 29.05
CA LEU A 28 54.80 56.16 28.08
C LEU A 28 55.25 57.59 27.79
N PHE A 29 54.32 58.55 27.75
CA PHE A 29 54.65 59.97 27.60
C PHE A 29 55.42 60.48 28.84
N PHE A 30 54.98 60.14 30.04
CA PHE A 30 55.70 60.52 31.25
C PHE A 30 57.10 59.86 31.39
N LEU A 31 57.23 58.58 30.96
CA LEU A 31 58.50 57.89 30.89
C LEU A 31 59.44 58.55 29.87
N ALA A 32 58.90 59.03 28.76
CA ALA A 32 59.64 59.74 27.73
C ALA A 32 60.15 61.15 28.20
N VAL A 33 59.40 61.81 29.07
CA VAL A 33 59.73 63.14 29.61
C VAL A 33 60.77 63.04 30.74
N SER A 34 60.94 61.87 31.38
CA SER A 34 61.80 61.65 32.51
C SER A 34 63.22 61.17 32.21
N ASP A 35 63.83 61.59 31.09
CA ASP A 35 65.26 61.42 30.71
C ASP A 35 65.72 59.94 30.54
N ILE A 36 64.83 59.01 30.28
CA ILE A 36 65.14 57.61 29.96
C ILE A 36 65.44 57.48 28.46
N ARG A 37 66.52 56.79 28.07
CA ARG A 37 66.99 56.60 26.69
C ARG A 37 65.85 56.20 25.73
N LEU A 38 65.79 56.79 24.56
CA LEU A 38 64.77 56.69 23.52
C LEU A 38 64.54 55.25 23.00
N GLU A 39 65.51 54.35 23.12
CA GLU A 39 65.44 53.00 22.53
C GLU A 39 64.25 52.16 22.98
N PRO A 40 63.80 52.12 24.22
CA PRO A 40 62.61 51.35 24.58
C PRO A 40 61.32 51.89 24.04
N ILE A 41 61.20 53.18 23.79
CA ILE A 41 59.97 53.84 23.32
C ILE A 41 59.63 53.44 21.88
N LEU A 42 60.64 53.24 21.04
CA LEU A 42 60.50 52.82 19.66
C LEU A 42 59.81 51.47 19.49
N PHE A 43 59.95 50.58 20.46
CA PHE A 43 59.28 49.26 20.42
C PHE A 43 57.82 49.30 20.88
N PHE A 44 57.42 50.27 21.70
CA PHE A 44 56.03 50.30 22.24
C PHE A 44 55.03 50.85 21.24
N PHE A 45 55.38 51.73 20.32
CA PHE A 45 54.46 52.29 19.33
C PHE A 45 53.88 51.23 18.37
N PRO A 46 54.69 50.37 17.74
CA PRO A 46 54.17 49.31 16.89
C PRO A 46 53.26 48.35 17.66
N ILE A 47 53.62 47.99 18.88
CA ILE A 47 52.83 47.10 19.74
C ILE A 47 51.48 47.72 20.05
N SER A 48 51.43 49.02 20.42
CA SER A 48 50.15 49.69 20.70
C SER A 48 49.25 49.81 19.46
N ILE A 49 49.79 50.02 18.28
CA ILE A 49 49.03 50.05 17.02
C ILE A 49 48.48 48.67 16.69
N ILE A 50 49.30 47.64 16.84
CA ILE A 50 48.85 46.24 16.65
C ILE A 50 47.72 45.92 17.64
N LEU A 51 47.88 46.26 18.89
CA LEU A 51 46.89 46.01 19.92
C LEU A 51 45.59 46.79 19.67
N CYS A 52 45.66 48.05 19.27
CA CYS A 52 44.52 48.86 18.89
C CYS A 52 43.80 48.33 17.68
N SER A 53 44.53 47.89 16.65
CA SER A 53 43.95 47.29 15.45
C SER A 53 43.19 46.01 15.81
N TYR A 54 43.76 45.17 16.66
CA TYR A 54 43.17 43.91 17.09
C TYR A 54 41.90 44.09 17.96
N LEU A 55 41.95 45.08 18.87
CA LEU A 55 40.88 45.30 19.83
C LEU A 55 39.71 46.14 19.27
N PHE A 56 40.00 47.14 18.47
CA PHE A 56 39.05 48.20 18.10
C PHE A 56 38.82 48.38 16.60
N GLY A 57 39.60 47.68 15.79
CA GLY A 57 39.53 47.75 14.34
C GLY A 57 40.38 48.89 13.75
N ILE A 58 40.49 48.82 12.43
CA ILE A 58 41.49 49.61 11.67
C ILE A 58 41.27 51.13 11.76
N ARG A 59 40.02 51.60 11.90
CA ARG A 59 39.72 53.04 11.99
C ARG A 59 40.34 53.64 13.28
N GLN A 60 40.21 52.93 14.40
CA GLN A 60 40.80 53.39 15.67
C GLN A 60 42.30 53.23 15.67
N ALA A 61 42.83 52.16 15.09
CA ALA A 61 44.28 52.02 14.90
C ALA A 61 44.89 53.17 14.09
N ALA A 62 44.19 53.66 13.07
CA ALA A 62 44.60 54.84 12.29
C ALA A 62 44.63 56.12 13.12
N TYR A 63 43.67 56.35 14.03
CA TYR A 63 43.71 57.49 14.97
C TYR A 63 44.91 57.42 15.88
N TRP A 64 45.17 56.25 16.45
CA TRP A 64 46.35 56.05 17.33
C TRP A 64 47.67 56.19 16.58
N TYR A 65 47.71 55.79 15.34
CA TYR A 65 48.87 56.01 14.46
C TYR A 65 49.16 57.50 14.29
N VAL A 66 48.14 58.30 13.98
CA VAL A 66 48.30 59.79 13.83
C VAL A 66 48.67 60.42 15.14
N ILE A 67 48.04 60.08 16.27
CA ILE A 67 48.33 60.60 17.59
C ILE A 67 49.80 60.27 17.98
N SER A 68 50.24 59.03 17.69
CA SER A 68 51.59 58.58 17.96
C SER A 68 52.64 59.41 17.19
N ILE A 69 52.39 59.73 15.93
CA ILE A 69 53.27 60.59 15.12
C ILE A 69 53.34 62.00 15.73
N PHE A 70 52.20 62.62 16.03
CA PHE A 70 52.15 63.94 16.59
C PHE A 70 52.83 64.00 17.97
N SER A 71 52.64 63.02 18.83
CA SER A 71 53.29 62.95 20.14
C SER A 71 54.80 62.82 20.02
N PHE A 72 55.27 62.02 19.07
CA PHE A 72 56.69 61.88 18.78
C PHE A 72 57.33 63.20 18.28
N LEU A 73 56.67 63.88 17.35
CA LEU A 73 57.13 65.18 16.83
C LEU A 73 57.14 66.25 17.91
N ALA A 74 56.14 66.32 18.77
CA ALA A 74 56.07 67.27 19.90
C ALA A 74 57.19 67.01 20.92
N TYR A 75 57.40 65.73 21.26
CA TYR A 75 58.49 65.34 22.16
C TYR A 75 59.86 65.72 21.61
N HIS A 76 60.09 65.45 20.31
CA HIS A 76 61.34 65.75 19.67
C HIS A 76 61.64 67.27 19.62
N GLY A 77 60.62 68.08 19.35
CA GLY A 77 60.71 69.55 19.37
C GLY A 77 60.95 70.09 20.76
N TYR A 78 60.43 69.44 21.82
CA TYR A 78 60.63 69.84 23.20
C TYR A 78 62.05 69.53 23.74
N VAL A 79 62.52 68.29 23.43
CA VAL A 79 63.81 67.80 24.03
C VAL A 79 65.06 68.40 23.34
N TYR A 80 65.02 68.53 22.06
CA TYR A 80 66.24 68.93 21.28
C TYR A 80 66.18 70.35 20.74
N GLY A 81 65.10 71.05 20.99
CA GLY A 81 64.93 72.40 20.39
C GLY A 81 65.02 72.39 18.88
N PHE A 82 64.61 73.48 18.20
CA PHE A 82 64.64 73.58 16.76
C PHE A 82 66.06 73.86 16.15
N GLY A 83 67.20 73.63 16.95
CA GLY A 83 68.55 73.96 16.54
C GLY A 83 69.60 72.85 16.64
N GLY A 84 69.23 71.60 16.91
CA GLY A 84 70.13 70.42 16.98
C GLY A 84 70.51 69.91 15.56
N THR A 85 71.64 69.17 15.45
CA THR A 85 72.16 68.66 14.18
C THR A 85 71.13 67.82 13.45
N VAL A 86 70.55 68.29 12.38
CA VAL A 86 69.39 67.88 11.63
C VAL A 86 69.48 66.39 11.11
N THR A 87 70.70 65.88 10.89
CA THR A 87 70.95 64.61 10.20
C THR A 87 70.57 63.40 11.08
N ASN A 88 70.93 63.33 12.38
CA ASN A 88 70.59 62.17 13.25
C ASN A 88 69.12 62.09 13.57
N HIS A 89 68.41 63.23 13.53
CA HIS A 89 66.96 63.23 13.87
C HIS A 89 66.11 62.85 12.68
N LEU A 90 66.54 63.16 11.43
CA LEU A 90 65.90 62.74 10.21
C LEU A 90 65.93 61.20 10.03
N ASP A 91 67.07 60.57 10.37
CA ASP A 91 67.21 59.12 10.28
C ASP A 91 66.31 58.40 11.27
N GLN A 92 66.21 58.90 12.51
CA GLN A 92 65.29 58.33 13.54
C GLN A 92 63.82 58.50 13.13
N LEU A 93 63.45 59.65 12.54
CA LEU A 93 62.07 59.90 12.08
C LEU A 93 61.73 59.01 10.87
N THR A 94 62.66 58.77 9.99
CA THR A 94 62.46 57.89 8.82
C THR A 94 62.27 56.42 9.27
N ILE A 95 63.05 55.96 10.23
CA ILE A 95 62.88 54.59 10.80
C ILE A 95 61.51 54.47 11.46
N LEU A 96 61.12 55.44 12.31
CA LEU A 96 59.82 55.43 12.98
C LEU A 96 58.66 55.41 12.01
N LEU A 97 58.67 56.25 10.97
CA LEU A 97 57.65 56.32 9.95
C LEU A 97 57.56 55.01 9.17
N SER A 98 58.73 54.44 8.84
CA SER A 98 58.78 53.16 8.10
C SER A 98 58.19 52.02 8.94
N VAL A 99 58.56 51.92 10.22
CA VAL A 99 58.01 50.89 11.12
C VAL A 99 56.52 51.09 11.34
N ALA A 100 56.06 52.33 11.56
CA ALA A 100 54.65 52.63 11.74
C ALA A 100 53.83 52.32 10.47
N THR A 101 54.37 52.63 9.27
CA THR A 101 53.72 52.33 7.98
C THR A 101 53.61 50.79 7.78
N CYS A 102 54.71 50.04 8.02
CA CYS A 102 54.67 48.59 7.95
C CYS A 102 53.65 47.99 8.90
N THR A 103 53.60 48.49 10.13
CA THR A 103 52.64 48.00 11.14
C THR A 103 51.21 48.27 10.72
N PHE A 104 50.93 49.47 10.17
CA PHE A 104 49.62 49.82 9.66
C PHE A 104 49.19 48.91 8.50
N PHE A 105 50.06 48.61 7.56
CA PHE A 105 49.78 47.67 6.46
C PHE A 105 49.56 46.24 6.97
N CYS A 106 50.37 45.77 7.91
CA CYS A 106 50.17 44.48 8.53
C CYS A 106 48.80 44.38 9.23
N CYS A 107 48.37 45.42 9.94
CA CYS A 107 47.08 45.51 10.58
C CYS A 107 45.94 45.49 9.55
N GLN A 108 46.09 46.22 8.42
CA GLN A 108 45.09 46.16 7.33
C GLN A 108 44.96 44.77 6.75
N GLN A 109 46.06 44.10 6.46
CA GLN A 109 46.06 42.75 5.93
C GLN A 109 45.44 41.77 6.92
N ALA A 110 45.77 41.87 8.21
CA ALA A 110 45.19 41.05 9.27
C ALA A 110 43.66 41.24 9.38
N GLU A 111 43.18 42.48 9.34
CA GLU A 111 41.73 42.78 9.38
C GLU A 111 41.01 42.27 8.15
N ALA A 112 41.56 42.46 6.95
CA ALA A 112 41.00 41.95 5.69
C ALA A 112 40.91 40.41 5.72
N SER A 113 41.98 39.74 6.19
CA SER A 113 42.00 38.29 6.36
C SER A 113 40.97 37.82 7.38
N TYR A 114 40.87 38.51 8.53
CA TYR A 114 39.85 38.17 9.56
C TYR A 114 38.43 38.32 9.05
N ARG A 115 38.12 39.42 8.37
CA ARG A 115 36.78 39.62 7.73
C ARG A 115 36.48 38.54 6.69
N SER A 116 37.47 38.19 5.86
CA SER A 116 37.33 37.11 4.87
C SER A 116 37.08 35.76 5.55
N GLN A 117 37.82 35.42 6.60
CA GLN A 117 37.63 34.18 7.37
C GLN A 117 36.24 34.14 8.03
N THR A 118 35.80 35.25 8.65
CA THR A 118 34.51 35.35 9.29
C THR A 118 33.39 35.16 8.28
N LYS A 119 33.48 35.80 7.09
CA LYS A 119 32.51 35.61 6.02
C LYS A 119 32.45 34.16 5.55
N ARG A 120 33.61 33.55 5.28
CA ARG A 120 33.67 32.12 4.89
C ARG A 120 33.06 31.21 5.96
N MET A 121 33.24 31.50 7.26
CA MET A 121 32.68 30.72 8.35
C MET A 121 31.16 30.83 8.41
N VAL A 122 30.60 32.02 8.17
CA VAL A 122 29.14 32.23 8.08
C VAL A 122 28.57 31.51 6.87
N ASP A 123 29.22 31.66 5.69
CA ASP A 123 28.77 30.99 4.45
C ASP A 123 28.83 29.46 4.60
N PHE A 124 29.90 28.93 5.20
CA PHE A 124 30.04 27.50 5.47
C PHE A 124 29.01 26.97 6.48
N SER A 125 28.75 27.72 7.55
CA SER A 125 27.72 27.38 8.54
C SER A 125 26.32 27.35 7.92
N SER A 126 26.00 28.31 7.04
CA SER A 126 24.73 28.35 6.33
C SER A 126 24.58 27.18 5.35
N ALA A 127 25.67 26.83 4.64
CA ALA A 127 25.70 25.67 3.74
C ALA A 127 25.54 24.34 4.48
N LEU A 128 26.21 24.18 5.63
CA LEU A 128 26.06 23.02 6.51
C LEU A 128 24.62 22.87 7.02
N ARG A 129 24.03 23.99 7.44
CA ARG A 129 22.64 23.98 7.92
C ARG A 129 21.68 23.55 6.82
N LYS A 130 21.82 24.13 5.62
CA LYS A 130 20.99 23.75 4.45
C LYS A 130 21.16 22.26 4.12
N ARG A 131 22.41 21.77 4.16
CA ARG A 131 22.69 20.36 3.87
C ARG A 131 22.12 19.43 4.95
N SER A 132 22.13 19.87 6.21
CA SER A 132 21.49 19.12 7.31
C SER A 132 19.97 19.04 7.14
N GLU A 133 19.34 20.15 6.78
CA GLU A 133 17.89 20.21 6.51
C GLU A 133 17.51 19.33 5.30
N GLU A 134 18.32 19.33 4.22
CA GLU A 134 18.14 18.44 3.08
C GLU A 134 18.27 16.94 3.47
N LEU A 135 19.29 16.62 4.26
CA LEU A 135 19.49 15.24 4.74
C LEU A 135 18.37 14.77 5.67
N GLU A 136 17.88 15.64 6.54
CA GLU A 136 16.76 15.35 7.41
C GLU A 136 15.48 15.11 6.62
N LEU A 137 15.23 15.90 5.58
CA LEU A 137 14.09 15.72 4.67
C LEU A 137 14.18 14.36 3.96
N LEU A 138 15.35 14.04 3.39
CA LEU A 138 15.56 12.75 2.72
C LEU A 138 15.45 11.56 3.67
N ALA A 139 15.83 11.72 4.94
CA ALA A 139 15.74 10.67 5.95
C ALA A 139 14.31 10.45 6.46
N THR A 140 13.42 11.44 6.35
CA THR A 140 12.10 11.44 7.00
C THR A 140 10.93 11.41 6.03
N THR A 141 11.14 11.72 4.73
CA THR A 141 10.07 11.77 3.73
C THR A 141 10.28 10.79 2.59
N ASP A 142 9.17 10.38 1.96
CA ASP A 142 9.16 9.63 0.70
C ASP A 142 9.47 10.57 -0.48
N SER A 143 10.45 10.22 -1.30
CA SER A 143 10.96 11.08 -2.37
C SER A 143 9.97 11.30 -3.51
N LEU A 144 9.00 10.42 -3.71
CA LEU A 144 8.00 10.52 -4.77
C LEU A 144 6.81 11.38 -4.35
N THR A 145 6.26 11.11 -3.17
CA THR A 145 4.98 11.70 -2.72
C THR A 145 5.16 12.88 -1.75
N GLY A 146 6.36 13.02 -1.15
CA GLY A 146 6.62 14.03 -0.12
C GLY A 146 5.99 13.72 1.24
N LEU A 147 5.28 12.60 1.38
CA LEU A 147 4.72 12.15 2.63
C LEU A 147 5.81 11.64 3.60
N THR A 148 5.45 11.42 4.85
CA THR A 148 6.34 10.73 5.80
C THR A 148 6.75 9.37 5.25
N ASN A 149 8.04 9.03 5.31
CA ASN A 149 8.51 7.71 4.89
C ASN A 149 8.32 6.65 5.98
N ARG A 150 8.55 5.37 5.65
CA ARG A 150 8.42 4.23 6.56
C ARG A 150 9.22 4.40 7.85
N TYR A 151 10.45 4.93 7.76
CA TYR A 151 11.32 5.10 8.92
C TYR A 151 10.75 6.11 9.92
N GLN A 152 10.42 7.30 9.45
CA GLN A 152 9.88 8.36 10.29
C GLN A 152 8.49 8.01 10.83
N PHE A 153 7.66 7.33 10.02
CA PHE A 153 6.37 6.82 10.47
C PHE A 153 6.52 5.87 11.67
N GLN A 154 7.48 4.94 11.63
CA GLN A 154 7.73 4.01 12.73
C GLN A 154 8.15 4.75 14.01
N ASN A 155 8.96 5.81 13.88
CA ASN A 155 9.36 6.64 15.01
C ASN A 155 8.16 7.36 15.64
N ILE A 156 7.29 7.94 14.80
CA ILE A 156 6.06 8.62 15.26
C ILE A 156 5.11 7.62 15.93
N LEU A 157 4.90 6.45 15.31
CA LEU A 157 4.06 5.39 15.87
C LEU A 157 4.53 4.96 17.26
N ASN A 158 5.84 4.68 17.42
CA ASN A 158 6.40 4.28 18.71
C ASN A 158 6.19 5.38 19.76
N GLY A 159 6.47 6.64 19.42
CA GLY A 159 6.28 7.77 20.34
C GLY A 159 4.82 7.99 20.74
N LEU A 160 3.86 7.76 19.85
CA LEU A 160 2.43 7.89 20.17
C LEU A 160 1.95 6.72 21.04
N VAL A 161 2.38 5.50 20.74
CA VAL A 161 2.03 4.30 21.53
C VAL A 161 2.50 4.42 22.98
N ASP A 162 3.67 5.03 23.21
CA ASP A 162 4.22 5.22 24.56
C ASP A 162 3.39 6.20 25.43
N VAL A 163 2.61 7.09 24.82
CA VAL A 163 1.80 8.11 25.52
C VAL A 163 0.29 7.87 25.42
N ALA A 164 -0.14 6.85 24.67
CA ALA A 164 -1.55 6.52 24.50
C ALA A 164 -2.16 5.92 25.77
N THR A 165 -3.42 6.28 26.03
CA THR A 165 -4.22 5.81 27.17
C THR A 165 -5.58 5.32 26.70
N GLU A 166 -6.38 4.73 27.60
CA GLU A 166 -7.75 4.31 27.29
C GLU A 166 -8.66 5.48 26.89
N ASP A 167 -8.39 6.68 27.43
CA ASP A 167 -9.16 7.90 27.11
C ASP A 167 -8.60 8.65 25.86
N ASN A 168 -7.39 8.30 25.42
CA ASN A 168 -6.74 8.92 24.27
C ASN A 168 -6.14 7.83 23.38
N LYS A 169 -7.03 7.16 22.65
CA LYS A 169 -6.69 6.04 21.79
C LYS A 169 -6.08 6.51 20.46
N ILE A 170 -5.40 5.58 19.80
CA ILE A 170 -4.79 5.79 18.48
C ILE A 170 -5.41 4.80 17.51
N ALA A 171 -5.81 5.29 16.33
CA ALA A 171 -6.19 4.43 15.22
C ALA A 171 -5.10 4.45 14.16
N LEU A 172 -4.74 3.28 13.69
CA LEU A 172 -3.81 3.05 12.59
C LEU A 172 -4.57 2.46 11.42
N PHE A 173 -4.51 3.13 10.27
CA PHE A 173 -5.11 2.71 9.01
C PHE A 173 -4.02 2.31 8.04
N LEU A 174 -4.11 1.13 7.47
CA LEU A 174 -3.34 0.70 6.31
C LEU A 174 -4.23 0.73 5.08
N ILE A 175 -3.67 1.22 3.99
CA ILE A 175 -4.39 1.53 2.75
C ILE A 175 -3.62 0.88 1.60
N ASP A 176 -4.29 0.08 0.81
CA ASP A 176 -3.79 -0.53 -0.42
C ASP A 176 -4.67 -0.09 -1.60
N MET A 177 -4.05 0.20 -2.74
CA MET A 177 -4.78 0.64 -3.93
C MET A 177 -5.06 -0.54 -4.85
N ASP A 178 -6.33 -0.93 -4.93
CA ASP A 178 -6.75 -2.08 -5.75
C ASP A 178 -6.61 -1.77 -7.25
N GLY A 179 -6.00 -2.68 -8.00
CA GLY A 179 -5.78 -2.51 -9.45
C GLY A 179 -4.59 -1.62 -9.83
N PHE A 180 -3.78 -1.12 -8.89
CA PHE A 180 -2.64 -0.25 -9.19
C PHE A 180 -1.60 -0.92 -10.10
N LYS A 181 -1.39 -2.23 -9.95
CA LYS A 181 -0.50 -3.00 -10.82
C LYS A 181 -0.97 -2.98 -12.28
N GLU A 182 -2.27 -3.11 -12.53
CA GLU A 182 -2.86 -3.08 -13.88
C GLU A 182 -2.65 -1.73 -14.56
N ILE A 183 -2.69 -0.63 -13.79
CA ILE A 183 -2.36 0.70 -14.28
C ILE A 183 -0.89 0.75 -14.73
N ASN A 184 0.03 0.25 -13.92
CA ASN A 184 1.45 0.19 -14.29
C ASN A 184 1.69 -0.66 -15.54
N ASP A 185 1.03 -1.81 -15.62
CA ASP A 185 1.19 -2.75 -16.73
C ASP A 185 0.57 -2.20 -18.03
N THR A 186 -0.54 -1.44 -17.95
CA THR A 186 -1.29 -0.93 -19.10
C THR A 186 -0.84 0.48 -19.53
N LEU A 187 -0.63 1.40 -18.58
CA LEU A 187 -0.36 2.83 -18.85
C LEU A 187 1.10 3.21 -18.56
N GLY A 188 1.90 2.27 -18.03
CA GLY A 188 3.30 2.46 -17.73
C GLY A 188 3.58 3.09 -16.36
N HIS A 189 4.79 2.85 -15.84
CA HIS A 189 5.21 3.29 -14.50
C HIS A 189 5.17 4.80 -14.28
N VAL A 190 5.34 5.61 -15.33
CA VAL A 190 5.28 7.08 -15.22
C VAL A 190 3.87 7.53 -14.80
N THR A 191 2.84 6.96 -15.43
CA THR A 191 1.44 7.22 -15.05
C THR A 191 1.14 6.71 -13.66
N GLY A 192 1.67 5.54 -13.28
CA GLY A 192 1.57 5.02 -11.92
C GLY A 192 2.18 5.96 -10.87
N ASP A 193 3.34 6.53 -11.16
CA ASP A 193 3.98 7.52 -10.27
C ASP A 193 3.13 8.80 -10.13
N GLU A 194 2.51 9.28 -11.22
CA GLU A 194 1.59 10.43 -11.17
C GLU A 194 0.35 10.12 -10.30
N VAL A 195 -0.20 8.91 -10.39
CA VAL A 195 -1.28 8.45 -9.52
C VAL A 195 -0.85 8.50 -8.06
N LEU A 196 0.32 7.94 -7.72
CA LEU A 196 0.84 7.93 -6.34
C LEU A 196 1.07 9.35 -5.80
N ILE A 197 1.56 10.26 -6.63
CA ILE A 197 1.71 11.68 -6.28
C ILE A 197 0.34 12.31 -5.97
N GLU A 198 -0.67 12.02 -6.78
CA GLU A 198 -2.01 12.57 -6.57
C GLU A 198 -2.69 12.00 -5.32
N ILE A 199 -2.51 10.69 -5.04
CA ILE A 199 -2.91 10.06 -3.78
C ILE A 199 -2.23 10.78 -2.60
N GLY A 200 -0.92 11.00 -2.70
CA GLY A 200 -0.15 11.72 -1.70
C GLY A 200 -0.72 13.13 -1.43
N LYS A 201 -1.09 13.87 -2.46
CA LYS A 201 -1.71 15.20 -2.32
C LYS A 201 -3.08 15.13 -1.64
N ARG A 202 -3.94 14.19 -2.04
CA ARG A 202 -5.27 14.01 -1.44
C ARG A 202 -5.18 13.66 0.05
N LEU A 203 -4.25 12.78 0.40
CA LEU A 203 -4.00 12.41 1.79
C LEU A 203 -3.37 13.56 2.57
N SER A 204 -2.41 14.29 1.99
CA SER A 204 -1.79 15.46 2.62
C SER A 204 -2.81 16.56 2.94
N ALA A 205 -3.81 16.76 2.09
CA ALA A 205 -4.87 17.74 2.33
C ALA A 205 -5.71 17.43 3.57
N LYS A 206 -5.64 16.21 4.09
CA LYS A 206 -6.32 15.78 5.32
C LYS A 206 -5.42 15.81 6.56
N MET A 207 -4.12 16.11 6.40
CA MET A 207 -3.21 16.21 7.55
C MET A 207 -3.66 17.28 8.54
N SER A 208 -3.62 16.93 9.82
CA SER A 208 -3.92 17.81 10.95
C SER A 208 -2.95 17.50 12.10
N LEU A 209 -3.03 18.24 13.19
CA LEU A 209 -2.19 17.99 14.38
C LEU A 209 -2.31 16.56 14.92
N ASN A 210 -3.46 15.92 14.70
CA ASN A 210 -3.78 14.59 15.21
C ASN A 210 -3.69 13.50 14.14
N LEU A 211 -3.35 13.84 12.89
CA LEU A 211 -3.38 12.90 11.77
C LEU A 211 -2.06 12.96 10.98
N THR A 212 -1.31 11.88 11.02
CA THR A 212 -0.06 11.70 10.28
C THR A 212 -0.31 10.74 9.11
N VAL A 213 0.16 11.13 7.94
CA VAL A 213 0.07 10.32 6.71
C VAL A 213 1.46 9.91 6.28
N ALA A 214 1.62 8.65 5.86
CA ALA A 214 2.89 8.13 5.38
C ALA A 214 2.70 7.19 4.18
N ARG A 215 3.76 7.05 3.38
CA ARG A 215 3.86 5.99 2.37
C ARG A 215 4.90 4.97 2.80
N LEU A 216 4.49 3.70 2.84
CA LEU A 216 5.37 2.60 3.28
C LEU A 216 6.20 2.02 2.15
N GLY A 217 5.73 2.12 0.92
CA GLY A 217 6.38 1.66 -0.32
C GLY A 217 5.35 1.17 -1.33
N GLY A 218 5.69 1.11 -2.62
CA GLY A 218 4.75 0.71 -3.65
C GLY A 218 3.47 1.55 -3.63
N ASP A 219 2.33 0.89 -3.57
CA ASP A 219 0.98 1.44 -3.47
C ASP A 219 0.41 1.42 -2.04
N GLU A 220 1.26 1.12 -1.03
CA GLU A 220 0.87 1.07 0.37
C GLU A 220 1.02 2.44 1.05
N PHE A 221 -0.08 2.95 1.57
CA PHE A 221 -0.13 4.14 2.40
C PHE A 221 -0.60 3.81 3.80
N CYS A 222 -0.28 4.66 4.76
CA CYS A 222 -0.82 4.55 6.09
C CYS A 222 -1.18 5.91 6.70
N VAL A 223 -2.16 5.86 7.58
CA VAL A 223 -2.62 7.02 8.33
C VAL A 223 -2.65 6.65 9.80
N LEU A 224 -2.11 7.52 10.62
CA LEU A 224 -2.10 7.40 12.08
C LEU A 224 -2.89 8.56 12.66
N CYS A 225 -3.91 8.26 13.43
CA CYS A 225 -4.77 9.25 14.07
C CYS A 225 -4.75 9.08 15.58
N SER A 226 -4.37 10.14 16.31
CA SER A 226 -4.45 10.19 17.77
C SER A 226 -5.72 10.93 18.22
N GLY A 227 -6.12 10.73 19.48
CA GLY A 227 -7.31 11.39 20.03
C GLY A 227 -8.62 10.69 19.66
N ILE A 228 -8.59 9.41 19.33
CA ILE A 228 -9.80 8.60 19.12
C ILE A 228 -10.46 8.34 20.47
N THR A 229 -11.73 8.70 20.59
CA THR A 229 -12.51 8.47 21.81
C THR A 229 -13.44 7.26 21.68
N GLN A 230 -13.98 7.01 20.50
CA GLN A 230 -14.89 5.90 20.21
C GLN A 230 -14.47 5.16 18.92
N SER A 231 -14.75 3.87 18.86
CA SER A 231 -14.46 3.06 17.67
C SER A 231 -15.19 3.57 16.41
N ALA A 232 -16.35 4.18 16.58
CA ALA A 232 -17.10 4.80 15.49
C ALA A 232 -16.32 5.96 14.82
N ASP A 233 -15.49 6.69 15.57
CA ASP A 233 -14.66 7.77 15.01
C ASP A 233 -13.65 7.20 14.00
N ALA A 234 -13.00 6.09 14.36
CA ALA A 234 -12.06 5.40 13.49
C ALA A 234 -12.75 4.85 12.22
N GLU A 235 -13.95 4.29 12.35
CA GLU A 235 -14.73 3.81 11.20
C GLU A 235 -15.11 4.96 10.25
N ASN A 236 -15.53 6.11 10.78
CA ASN A 236 -15.85 7.28 9.98
C ASN A 236 -14.62 7.81 9.22
N ILE A 237 -13.45 7.84 9.87
CA ILE A 237 -12.19 8.21 9.22
C ILE A 237 -11.87 7.22 8.09
N ALA A 238 -11.99 5.92 8.33
CA ALA A 238 -11.74 4.90 7.31
C ALA A 238 -12.66 5.08 6.08
N LYS A 239 -13.96 5.29 6.29
CA LYS A 239 -14.93 5.57 5.22
C LYS A 239 -14.61 6.85 4.45
N ASP A 240 -14.16 7.91 5.15
CA ASP A 240 -13.76 9.17 4.52
C ASP A 240 -12.46 9.01 3.71
N LEU A 241 -11.51 8.21 4.16
CA LEU A 241 -10.31 7.84 3.41
C LEU A 241 -10.68 7.11 2.11
N VAL A 242 -11.53 6.08 2.18
CA VAL A 242 -12.02 5.37 0.99
C VAL A 242 -12.67 6.35 0.01
N ARG A 243 -13.63 7.16 0.46
CA ARG A 243 -14.33 8.12 -0.40
C ARG A 243 -13.37 9.10 -1.09
N THR A 244 -12.30 9.51 -0.40
CA THR A 244 -11.30 10.44 -0.93
C THR A 244 -10.42 9.78 -1.99
N LEU A 245 -10.09 8.50 -1.80
CA LEU A 245 -9.16 7.77 -2.66
C LEU A 245 -9.84 7.07 -3.84
N THR A 246 -11.10 6.68 -3.72
CA THR A 246 -11.88 6.13 -4.84
C THR A 246 -12.43 7.20 -5.80
N ALA A 247 -12.26 8.49 -5.46
CA ALA A 247 -12.60 9.56 -6.35
C ALA A 247 -11.73 9.52 -7.62
N ARG A 248 -12.36 9.81 -8.77
CA ARG A 248 -11.75 9.77 -10.10
C ARG A 248 -10.41 10.54 -10.16
N TYR A 249 -9.42 9.96 -10.82
CA TYR A 249 -8.11 10.57 -11.10
C TYR A 249 -8.09 11.03 -12.55
N VAL A 250 -7.73 12.29 -12.78
CA VAL A 250 -7.56 12.86 -14.13
C VAL A 250 -6.09 13.21 -14.30
N LEU A 251 -5.37 12.43 -15.10
CA LEU A 251 -3.94 12.54 -15.32
C LEU A 251 -3.68 12.64 -16.81
N ASN A 252 -3.08 13.76 -17.27
CA ASN A 252 -2.72 13.98 -18.68
C ASN A 252 -3.87 13.63 -19.66
N GLU A 253 -5.12 14.04 -19.36
CA GLU A 253 -6.34 13.75 -20.15
C GLU A 253 -6.84 12.29 -20.06
N VAL A 254 -6.16 11.42 -19.30
CA VAL A 254 -6.61 10.06 -19.03
C VAL A 254 -7.36 10.03 -17.71
N GLU A 255 -8.57 9.49 -17.73
CA GLU A 255 -9.34 9.24 -16.51
C GLU A 255 -9.06 7.83 -16.00
N VAL A 256 -8.66 7.72 -14.73
CA VAL A 256 -8.37 6.46 -14.04
C VAL A 256 -9.26 6.36 -12.81
N THR A 257 -9.80 5.18 -12.57
CA THR A 257 -10.55 4.85 -11.35
C THR A 257 -9.83 3.70 -10.65
N LEU A 258 -9.60 3.83 -9.34
CA LEU A 258 -8.96 2.83 -8.51
C LEU A 258 -9.88 2.43 -7.37
N GLY A 259 -9.89 1.14 -7.06
CA GLY A 259 -10.41 0.64 -5.80
C GLY A 259 -9.47 0.97 -4.64
N THR A 260 -9.97 0.86 -3.43
CA THR A 260 -9.17 1.10 -2.22
C THR A 260 -9.63 0.18 -1.11
N SER A 261 -8.70 -0.59 -0.56
CA SER A 261 -8.90 -1.44 0.61
C SER A 261 -8.25 -0.81 1.84
N VAL A 262 -9.03 -0.55 2.88
CA VAL A 262 -8.58 0.08 4.13
C VAL A 262 -8.79 -0.88 5.29
N GLY A 263 -7.70 -1.26 5.95
CA GLY A 263 -7.74 -1.99 7.21
C GLY A 263 -7.31 -1.12 8.38
N TYR A 264 -7.97 -1.22 9.52
CA TYR A 264 -7.56 -0.45 10.67
C TYR A 264 -7.58 -1.24 11.98
N ALA A 265 -6.72 -0.82 12.89
CA ALA A 265 -6.68 -1.28 14.26
C ALA A 265 -6.71 -0.08 15.21
N ILE A 266 -7.08 -0.31 16.49
CA ILE A 266 -7.16 0.71 17.53
C ILE A 266 -6.29 0.30 18.70
N TRP A 267 -5.43 1.21 19.16
CA TRP A 267 -4.61 1.03 20.34
C TRP A 267 -5.26 1.71 21.54
N PRO A 268 -5.29 1.10 22.75
CA PRO A 268 -4.72 -0.20 23.12
C PRO A 268 -5.67 -1.40 22.89
N ASP A 269 -6.87 -1.19 22.36
CA ASP A 269 -7.95 -2.20 22.31
C ASP A 269 -7.53 -3.48 21.57
N HIS A 270 -6.75 -3.35 20.51
CA HIS A 270 -6.40 -4.45 19.62
C HIS A 270 -4.96 -4.94 19.80
N ALA A 271 -4.02 -4.12 20.30
CA ALA A 271 -2.61 -4.48 20.34
C ALA A 271 -1.91 -4.04 21.62
N GLN A 272 -0.85 -4.79 22.00
CA GLN A 272 0.02 -4.51 23.15
C GLN A 272 1.46 -4.14 22.75
N SER A 273 1.77 -4.12 21.46
CA SER A 273 3.07 -3.66 20.94
C SER A 273 2.87 -2.99 19.58
N SER A 274 3.70 -1.99 19.28
CA SER A 274 3.65 -1.25 18.00
C SER A 274 3.82 -2.16 16.78
N LYS A 275 4.62 -3.23 16.92
CA LYS A 275 4.81 -4.23 15.86
C LYS A 275 3.52 -5.01 15.58
N HIS A 276 2.82 -5.46 16.61
CA HIS A 276 1.54 -6.14 16.44
C HIS A 276 0.46 -5.18 15.95
N PHE A 277 0.50 -3.92 16.38
CA PHE A 277 -0.46 -2.91 15.97
C PHE A 277 -0.45 -2.70 14.45
N LEU A 278 0.74 -2.56 13.84
CA LEU A 278 0.89 -2.48 12.40
C LEU A 278 0.43 -3.77 11.70
N SER A 279 0.83 -4.94 12.22
CA SER A 279 0.44 -6.23 11.66
C SER A 279 -1.07 -6.49 11.72
N PHE A 280 -1.75 -5.97 12.73
CA PHE A 280 -3.20 -6.15 12.87
C PHE A 280 -3.99 -5.24 11.92
N ALA A 281 -3.50 -4.02 11.67
CA ALA A 281 -4.06 -3.16 10.63
C ALA A 281 -3.86 -3.78 9.23
N ASP A 282 -2.69 -4.39 8.97
CA ASP A 282 -2.40 -5.13 7.74
C ASP A 282 -3.33 -6.35 7.56
N THR A 283 -3.53 -7.13 8.63
CA THR A 283 -4.48 -8.24 8.66
C THR A 283 -5.90 -7.78 8.29
N ALA A 284 -6.34 -6.65 8.84
CA ALA A 284 -7.66 -6.10 8.54
C ALA A 284 -7.75 -5.61 7.09
N MET A 285 -6.72 -4.95 6.56
CA MET A 285 -6.66 -4.48 5.17
C MET A 285 -6.74 -5.66 4.19
N TYR A 286 -5.96 -6.72 4.44
CA TYR A 286 -6.00 -7.93 3.63
C TYR A 286 -7.39 -8.61 3.69
N HIS A 287 -8.04 -8.60 4.85
CA HIS A 287 -9.40 -9.11 5.00
C HIS A 287 -10.41 -8.29 4.20
N ALA A 288 -10.29 -6.95 4.20
CA ALA A 288 -11.12 -6.08 3.40
C ALA A 288 -10.98 -6.42 1.91
N LYS A 289 -9.75 -6.54 1.43
CA LYS A 289 -9.41 -6.86 0.04
C LYS A 289 -9.98 -8.21 -0.40
N GLN A 290 -9.83 -9.26 0.41
CA GLN A 290 -10.33 -10.60 0.09
C GLN A 290 -11.85 -10.71 0.02
N ASN A 291 -12.57 -9.90 0.77
CA ASN A 291 -14.03 -9.95 0.84
C ASN A 291 -14.71 -8.84 0.02
N ASN A 292 -13.98 -8.17 -0.88
CA ASN A 292 -14.46 -7.03 -1.66
C ASN A 292 -15.13 -5.94 -0.78
N GLN A 293 -14.59 -5.76 0.43
CA GLN A 293 -15.00 -4.74 1.36
C GLN A 293 -13.98 -3.60 1.32
N ASN A 294 -14.45 -2.38 1.21
CA ASN A 294 -13.54 -1.24 1.17
C ASN A 294 -12.92 -0.93 2.55
N VAL A 295 -13.54 -1.38 3.65
CA VAL A 295 -13.09 -1.11 5.02
C VAL A 295 -13.27 -2.33 5.90
N ALA A 296 -12.24 -2.65 6.70
CA ALA A 296 -12.35 -3.62 7.78
C ALA A 296 -11.64 -3.14 9.06
N CYS A 297 -12.30 -3.33 10.21
CA CYS A 297 -11.68 -3.21 11.53
C CYS A 297 -11.05 -4.55 11.91
N TYR A 298 -9.85 -4.51 12.49
CA TYR A 298 -9.22 -5.72 13.00
C TYR A 298 -10.09 -6.45 14.03
N ARG A 299 -10.13 -7.77 13.93
CA ARG A 299 -10.71 -8.70 14.90
C ARG A 299 -9.79 -9.90 15.05
N SER A 300 -9.73 -10.47 16.23
CA SER A 300 -8.84 -11.62 16.53
C SER A 300 -9.07 -12.81 15.58
N GLU A 301 -10.34 -13.06 15.20
CA GLU A 301 -10.69 -14.16 14.29
C GLU A 301 -10.03 -14.01 12.89
N MET A 302 -9.64 -12.79 12.49
CA MET A 302 -8.94 -12.54 11.22
C MET A 302 -7.53 -13.12 11.25
N THR A 303 -6.82 -13.00 12.37
CA THR A 303 -5.49 -13.61 12.54
C THR A 303 -5.55 -15.12 12.50
N ASP A 304 -6.55 -15.72 13.16
CA ASP A 304 -6.76 -17.17 13.15
C ASP A 304 -7.07 -17.67 11.74
N ARG A 305 -7.90 -16.95 10.99
CA ARG A 305 -8.18 -17.25 9.57
C ARG A 305 -6.94 -17.17 8.69
N LEU A 306 -6.09 -16.15 8.86
CA LEU A 306 -4.87 -16.03 8.08
C LEU A 306 -3.86 -17.15 8.38
N SER A 307 -3.70 -17.51 9.65
CA SER A 307 -2.83 -18.61 10.04
C SER A 307 -3.36 -19.94 9.49
N THR A 308 -4.67 -20.18 9.60
CA THR A 308 -5.34 -21.35 9.03
C THR A 308 -5.22 -21.39 7.51
N ASN A 309 -5.47 -20.28 6.82
CA ASN A 309 -5.31 -20.18 5.37
C ASN A 309 -3.86 -20.43 4.93
N ARG A 310 -2.86 -19.98 5.70
CA ARG A 310 -1.45 -20.23 5.40
C ARG A 310 -1.10 -21.71 5.51
N ILE A 311 -1.53 -22.38 6.57
CA ILE A 311 -1.36 -23.83 6.76
C ILE A 311 -2.10 -24.58 5.66
N MET A 312 -3.35 -24.21 5.41
CA MET A 312 -4.19 -24.80 4.37
C MET A 312 -3.57 -24.66 2.97
N ASN A 313 -3.06 -23.48 2.63
CA ASN A 313 -2.34 -23.24 1.36
C ASN A 313 -1.10 -24.11 1.20
N GLN A 314 -0.37 -24.36 2.29
CA GLN A 314 0.81 -25.20 2.28
C GLN A 314 0.41 -26.67 2.04
N LYS A 315 -0.66 -27.12 2.65
CA LYS A 315 -1.19 -28.49 2.49
C LYS A 315 -1.84 -28.72 1.12
N LEU A 316 -2.61 -27.77 0.62
CA LEU A 316 -3.17 -27.82 -0.75
C LEU A 316 -2.12 -27.99 -1.85
N ALA A 317 -0.84 -27.64 -1.58
CA ALA A 317 0.23 -27.82 -2.54
C ALA A 317 0.33 -29.28 -3.00
N ASP A 318 0.22 -30.20 -2.07
CA ASP A 318 0.54 -31.59 -2.22
C ASP A 318 -0.72 -32.49 -2.19
N ALA A 319 -1.90 -31.90 -1.94
CA ALA A 319 -3.17 -32.61 -1.76
C ALA A 319 -3.55 -33.50 -2.96
N LEU A 320 -3.18 -33.08 -4.19
CA LEU A 320 -3.42 -33.87 -5.40
C LEU A 320 -2.51 -35.12 -5.45
N GLU A 321 -1.27 -34.99 -5.03
CA GLU A 321 -0.29 -36.10 -4.99
C GLU A 321 -0.63 -37.12 -3.90
N TYR A 322 -1.16 -36.64 -2.76
CA TYR A 322 -1.57 -37.50 -1.64
C TYR A 322 -2.97 -38.10 -1.79
N ASN A 323 -3.67 -37.85 -2.93
CA ASN A 323 -5.05 -38.31 -3.17
C ASN A 323 -6.04 -37.85 -2.08
N GLU A 324 -5.89 -36.63 -1.57
CA GLU A 324 -6.77 -36.06 -0.56
C GLU A 324 -8.06 -35.47 -1.17
N PHE A 325 -8.10 -35.29 -2.50
CA PHE A 325 -9.31 -34.87 -3.22
C PHE A 325 -10.15 -36.08 -3.63
N TYR A 326 -11.47 -35.91 -3.53
CA TYR A 326 -12.46 -36.85 -4.04
C TYR A 326 -13.67 -36.12 -4.56
N LEU A 327 -14.51 -36.83 -5.34
CA LEU A 327 -15.76 -36.30 -5.87
C LEU A 327 -16.95 -36.92 -5.18
N VAL A 328 -17.93 -36.09 -4.85
CA VAL A 328 -19.30 -36.51 -4.58
C VAL A 328 -20.20 -35.98 -5.69
N TYR A 329 -21.36 -36.56 -5.85
CA TYR A 329 -22.26 -36.23 -6.93
C TYR A 329 -23.64 -35.88 -6.39
N GLN A 330 -24.20 -34.77 -6.87
CA GLN A 330 -25.58 -34.40 -6.52
C GLN A 330 -26.49 -34.68 -7.69
N PRO A 331 -27.48 -35.61 -7.53
CA PRO A 331 -28.40 -35.97 -8.59
C PRO A 331 -29.29 -34.79 -9.03
N GLN A 332 -29.49 -34.68 -10.36
CA GLN A 332 -30.43 -33.77 -11.00
C GLN A 332 -31.63 -34.56 -11.45
N TYR A 333 -32.82 -34.14 -11.01
CA TYR A 333 -34.07 -34.81 -11.23
C TYR A 333 -34.98 -34.06 -12.17
N ASP A 334 -35.61 -34.75 -13.12
CA ASP A 334 -36.59 -34.16 -14.05
C ASP A 334 -38.00 -34.73 -13.73
N THR A 335 -38.88 -33.83 -13.32
CA THR A 335 -40.24 -34.13 -12.96
C THR A 335 -41.15 -34.44 -14.16
N SER A 336 -40.74 -34.10 -15.39
CA SER A 336 -41.48 -34.39 -16.59
C SER A 336 -41.30 -35.85 -17.03
N THR A 337 -40.09 -36.39 -16.84
CA THR A 337 -39.74 -37.77 -17.16
C THR A 337 -39.72 -38.69 -15.96
N ASP A 338 -39.80 -38.10 -14.76
CA ASP A 338 -39.71 -38.78 -13.46
C ASP A 338 -38.43 -39.60 -13.28
N LYS A 339 -37.29 -39.02 -13.72
CA LYS A 339 -35.98 -39.68 -13.74
C LYS A 339 -34.84 -38.75 -13.31
N VAL A 340 -33.78 -39.37 -12.84
CA VAL A 340 -32.47 -38.72 -12.70
C VAL A 340 -31.90 -38.57 -14.10
N VAL A 341 -31.68 -37.33 -14.54
CA VAL A 341 -31.20 -36.96 -15.86
C VAL A 341 -29.74 -36.55 -15.89
N GLY A 342 -29.21 -36.11 -14.74
CA GLY A 342 -27.84 -35.68 -14.57
C GLY A 342 -27.33 -35.83 -13.13
N ALA A 343 -26.06 -35.53 -12.97
CA ALA A 343 -25.44 -35.41 -11.63
C ALA A 343 -24.30 -34.38 -11.68
N GLU A 344 -24.30 -33.45 -10.77
CA GLU A 344 -23.22 -32.47 -10.63
C GLU A 344 -22.05 -33.06 -9.83
N ALA A 345 -20.84 -33.01 -10.40
CA ALA A 345 -19.59 -33.45 -9.75
C ALA A 345 -19.06 -32.34 -8.84
N LEU A 346 -19.07 -32.60 -7.55
CA LEU A 346 -18.69 -31.65 -6.52
C LEU A 346 -17.39 -32.07 -5.85
N LEU A 347 -16.36 -31.23 -5.96
CA LEU A 347 -15.04 -31.45 -5.38
C LEU A 347 -15.11 -31.41 -3.85
N ARG A 348 -14.44 -32.37 -3.20
CA ARG A 348 -14.23 -32.45 -1.75
C ARG A 348 -12.76 -32.61 -1.47
N TRP A 349 -12.34 -32.10 -0.34
CA TRP A 349 -10.98 -32.25 0.18
C TRP A 349 -11.04 -32.78 1.59
N SER A 350 -10.49 -33.97 1.81
CA SER A 350 -10.36 -34.57 3.13
C SER A 350 -8.92 -34.49 3.59
N PHE A 351 -8.69 -33.83 4.69
CA PHE A 351 -7.38 -33.64 5.28
C PHE A 351 -7.41 -34.04 6.77
N ASP A 352 -6.50 -34.90 7.19
CA ASP A 352 -6.45 -35.48 8.55
C ASP A 352 -7.77 -36.09 9.03
N GLY A 353 -8.58 -36.61 8.11
CA GLY A 353 -9.88 -37.22 8.41
C GLY A 353 -11.03 -36.23 8.56
N GLU A 354 -10.79 -34.94 8.31
CA GLU A 354 -11.80 -33.90 8.29
C GLU A 354 -12.07 -33.41 6.86
N ASP A 355 -13.35 -33.24 6.53
CA ASP A 355 -13.75 -32.67 5.25
C ASP A 355 -13.71 -31.14 5.31
N ILE A 356 -12.89 -30.56 4.44
CA ILE A 356 -12.77 -29.12 4.32
C ILE A 356 -13.80 -28.59 3.32
N SER A 357 -14.54 -27.54 3.71
CA SER A 357 -15.56 -26.93 2.83
C SER A 357 -14.94 -26.36 1.54
N PRO A 358 -15.53 -26.62 0.35
CA PRO A 358 -15.11 -26.03 -0.92
C PRO A 358 -15.01 -24.51 -0.89
N ALA A 359 -15.93 -23.82 -0.22
CA ALA A 359 -15.91 -22.38 -0.04
C ALA A 359 -14.63 -21.85 0.66
N LYS A 360 -13.87 -22.70 1.36
CA LYS A 360 -12.60 -22.34 2.00
C LYS A 360 -11.40 -22.61 1.12
N PHE A 361 -11.37 -23.75 0.39
CA PHE A 361 -10.15 -24.14 -0.32
C PHE A 361 -10.17 -23.83 -1.83
N VAL A 362 -11.34 -23.77 -2.49
CA VAL A 362 -11.40 -23.46 -3.92
C VAL A 362 -10.82 -22.06 -4.22
N PRO A 363 -11.15 -20.97 -3.48
CA PRO A 363 -10.50 -19.68 -3.70
C PRO A 363 -8.98 -19.70 -3.49
N LEU A 364 -8.47 -20.57 -2.61
CA LEU A 364 -7.03 -20.73 -2.39
C LEU A 364 -6.34 -21.45 -3.56
N LEU A 365 -7.03 -22.39 -4.22
CA LEU A 365 -6.56 -23.03 -5.45
C LEU A 365 -6.51 -22.04 -6.61
N GLU A 366 -7.53 -21.19 -6.73
CA GLU A 366 -7.62 -20.15 -7.78
C GLU A 366 -6.50 -19.10 -7.63
N ASN A 367 -6.34 -18.51 -6.46
CA ASN A 367 -5.36 -17.46 -6.20
C ASN A 367 -3.90 -17.84 -6.56
N ARG A 368 -3.61 -19.13 -6.73
CA ARG A 368 -2.27 -19.65 -7.07
C ARG A 368 -2.21 -20.41 -8.38
N GLY A 369 -3.28 -20.37 -9.17
CA GLY A 369 -3.40 -21.12 -10.43
C GLY A 369 -3.42 -22.65 -10.25
N ARG A 370 -3.50 -23.16 -9.02
CA ARG A 370 -3.56 -24.60 -8.74
C ARG A 370 -4.90 -25.23 -9.11
N ILE A 371 -5.91 -24.41 -9.29
CA ILE A 371 -7.22 -24.85 -9.77
C ILE A 371 -7.12 -25.50 -11.16
N ILE A 372 -6.12 -25.15 -11.98
CA ILE A 372 -5.93 -25.73 -13.31
C ILE A 372 -5.59 -27.23 -13.23
N PRO A 373 -4.51 -27.68 -12.56
CA PRO A 373 -4.22 -29.11 -12.44
C PRO A 373 -5.30 -29.89 -11.68
N VAL A 374 -5.89 -29.30 -10.63
CA VAL A 374 -7.01 -29.94 -9.89
C VAL A 374 -8.24 -30.09 -10.80
N GLY A 375 -8.59 -29.08 -11.57
CA GLY A 375 -9.71 -29.14 -12.50
C GLY A 375 -9.50 -30.17 -13.62
N LYS A 376 -8.28 -30.30 -14.16
CA LYS A 376 -7.95 -31.39 -15.11
C LYS A 376 -8.18 -32.77 -14.48
N TRP A 377 -7.83 -32.92 -13.20
CA TRP A 377 -8.12 -34.13 -12.43
C TRP A 377 -9.62 -34.34 -12.24
N VAL A 378 -10.38 -33.31 -11.86
CA VAL A 378 -11.85 -33.37 -11.70
C VAL A 378 -12.53 -33.84 -12.99
N ILE A 379 -12.21 -33.21 -14.12
CA ILE A 379 -12.75 -33.58 -15.43
C ILE A 379 -12.46 -35.05 -15.76
N ARG A 380 -11.22 -35.49 -15.51
CA ARG A 380 -10.83 -36.87 -15.73
C ARG A 380 -11.64 -37.85 -14.87
N GLN A 381 -11.82 -37.55 -13.58
CA GLN A 381 -12.62 -38.37 -12.65
C GLN A 381 -14.11 -38.40 -13.07
N ALA A 382 -14.67 -37.25 -13.48
CA ALA A 382 -16.04 -37.16 -13.95
C ALA A 382 -16.28 -38.02 -15.20
N CYS A 383 -15.37 -37.97 -16.20
CA CYS A 383 -15.45 -38.82 -17.38
C CYS A 383 -15.34 -40.32 -17.02
N GLN A 384 -14.39 -40.67 -16.16
CA GLN A 384 -14.23 -42.05 -15.71
C GLN A 384 -15.49 -42.57 -15.00
N GLN A 385 -16.10 -41.71 -14.16
CA GLN A 385 -17.30 -42.10 -13.40
C GLN A 385 -18.53 -42.21 -14.30
N GLN A 386 -18.70 -41.31 -15.28
CA GLN A 386 -19.78 -41.40 -16.26
C GLN A 386 -19.70 -42.73 -17.05
N ALA A 387 -18.50 -43.11 -17.50
CA ALA A 387 -18.29 -44.38 -18.21
C ALA A 387 -18.63 -45.59 -17.33
N ARG A 388 -18.31 -45.56 -16.02
CA ARG A 388 -18.70 -46.62 -15.06
C ARG A 388 -20.23 -46.71 -14.89
N TRP A 389 -20.92 -45.57 -14.74
CA TRP A 389 -22.37 -45.54 -14.60
C TRP A 389 -23.05 -46.05 -15.86
N LYS A 390 -22.55 -45.69 -17.04
CA LYS A 390 -23.08 -46.21 -18.35
C LYS A 390 -22.96 -47.73 -18.40
N GLN A 391 -21.87 -48.33 -17.94
CA GLN A 391 -21.70 -49.79 -17.86
C GLN A 391 -22.67 -50.43 -16.85
N GLN A 392 -23.10 -49.69 -15.85
CA GLN A 392 -24.07 -50.11 -14.84
C GLN A 392 -25.55 -49.87 -15.29
N GLY A 393 -25.75 -49.37 -16.51
CA GLY A 393 -27.09 -49.09 -17.07
C GLY A 393 -27.62 -47.68 -16.79
N LEU A 394 -26.80 -46.80 -16.18
CA LEU A 394 -27.19 -45.41 -15.90
C LEU A 394 -26.42 -44.46 -16.83
N ASP A 395 -27.06 -44.01 -17.89
CA ASP A 395 -26.45 -43.12 -18.90
C ASP A 395 -26.92 -41.67 -18.75
N ILE A 396 -26.45 -40.98 -17.71
CA ILE A 396 -26.82 -39.59 -17.35
C ILE A 396 -25.71 -38.60 -17.72
N VAL A 397 -26.06 -37.31 -17.76
CA VAL A 397 -25.13 -36.21 -17.93
C VAL A 397 -24.34 -35.98 -16.63
N VAL A 398 -23.05 -35.71 -16.72
CA VAL A 398 -22.21 -35.29 -15.59
C VAL A 398 -21.80 -33.85 -15.80
N SER A 399 -22.20 -32.97 -14.90
CA SER A 399 -21.82 -31.57 -14.91
C SER A 399 -20.56 -31.35 -14.09
N VAL A 400 -19.67 -30.46 -14.56
CA VAL A 400 -18.44 -30.07 -13.89
C VAL A 400 -18.31 -28.55 -13.84
N ASN A 401 -18.04 -28.02 -12.65
CA ASN A 401 -17.78 -26.60 -12.43
C ASN A 401 -16.40 -26.19 -12.97
N ILE A 402 -16.33 -25.11 -13.74
CA ILE A 402 -15.12 -24.59 -14.35
C ILE A 402 -14.86 -23.17 -13.86
N SER A 403 -13.69 -22.94 -13.24
CA SER A 403 -13.28 -21.60 -12.84
C SER A 403 -12.84 -20.74 -14.02
N ALA A 404 -12.86 -19.42 -13.85
CA ALA A 404 -12.40 -18.47 -14.86
C ALA A 404 -10.95 -18.74 -15.29
N LEU A 405 -10.06 -19.06 -14.34
CA LEU A 405 -8.66 -19.38 -14.63
C LEU A 405 -8.50 -20.68 -15.44
N GLN A 406 -9.32 -21.69 -15.19
CA GLN A 406 -9.31 -22.91 -16.01
C GLN A 406 -9.83 -22.64 -17.41
N PHE A 407 -10.93 -21.88 -17.51
CA PHE A 407 -11.52 -21.51 -18.80
C PHE A 407 -10.54 -20.69 -19.66
N ALA A 408 -9.72 -19.82 -19.03
CA ALA A 408 -8.69 -19.03 -19.70
C ALA A 408 -7.48 -19.87 -20.18
N ASP A 409 -7.21 -21.04 -19.57
CA ASP A 409 -6.08 -21.90 -19.94
C ASP A 409 -6.16 -22.32 -21.43
N GLU A 410 -5.04 -22.21 -22.15
CA GLU A 410 -4.97 -22.62 -23.58
C GLU A 410 -5.23 -24.12 -23.76
N GLY A 411 -4.84 -24.93 -22.78
CA GLY A 411 -5.04 -26.37 -22.78
C GLY A 411 -6.42 -26.84 -22.31
N PHE A 412 -7.35 -25.92 -22.04
CA PHE A 412 -8.65 -26.26 -21.45
C PHE A 412 -9.48 -27.22 -22.31
N VAL A 413 -9.64 -26.94 -23.59
CA VAL A 413 -10.44 -27.80 -24.52
C VAL A 413 -9.86 -29.20 -24.58
N GLU A 414 -8.55 -29.35 -24.70
CA GLU A 414 -7.91 -30.67 -24.73
C GLU A 414 -8.04 -31.41 -23.39
N SER A 415 -8.07 -30.68 -22.26
CA SER A 415 -8.31 -31.26 -20.93
C SER A 415 -9.69 -31.90 -20.77
N LEU A 416 -10.67 -31.49 -21.57
CA LEU A 416 -12.01 -32.11 -21.69
C LEU A 416 -11.99 -33.29 -22.67
N VAL A 417 -11.44 -33.07 -23.86
CA VAL A 417 -11.49 -34.04 -24.97
C VAL A 417 -10.65 -35.29 -24.69
N SER A 418 -9.47 -35.13 -24.12
CA SER A 418 -8.56 -36.23 -23.86
C SER A 418 -9.16 -37.31 -22.94
N PRO A 419 -9.72 -36.98 -21.76
CA PRO A 419 -10.39 -37.96 -20.90
C PRO A 419 -11.64 -38.57 -21.52
N MET A 420 -12.43 -37.79 -22.26
CA MET A 420 -13.62 -38.33 -22.97
C MET A 420 -13.23 -39.42 -23.96
N ARG A 421 -12.18 -39.20 -24.76
CA ARG A 421 -11.65 -40.22 -25.68
C ARG A 421 -11.10 -41.44 -24.93
N GLU A 422 -10.37 -41.22 -23.83
CA GLU A 422 -9.76 -42.28 -23.04
C GLU A 422 -10.80 -43.24 -22.45
N PHE A 423 -11.89 -42.69 -21.91
CA PHE A 423 -12.94 -43.50 -21.26
C PHE A 423 -14.13 -43.83 -22.17
N GLY A 424 -14.15 -43.37 -23.43
CA GLY A 424 -15.24 -43.63 -24.38
C GLY A 424 -16.53 -42.91 -24.00
N VAL A 425 -16.44 -41.72 -23.40
CA VAL A 425 -17.59 -40.88 -23.06
C VAL A 425 -17.99 -40.04 -24.26
N THR A 426 -19.28 -40.03 -24.57
CA THR A 426 -19.80 -39.16 -25.64
C THR A 426 -19.89 -37.72 -25.11
N PRO A 427 -19.50 -36.72 -25.92
CA PRO A 427 -19.43 -35.33 -25.47
C PRO A 427 -20.72 -34.78 -24.84
N GLU A 428 -21.89 -35.22 -25.35
CA GLU A 428 -23.21 -34.80 -24.84
C GLU A 428 -23.48 -35.27 -23.41
N LYS A 429 -22.62 -36.13 -22.85
CA LYS A 429 -22.72 -36.64 -21.47
C LYS A 429 -21.86 -35.87 -20.48
N ILE A 430 -21.12 -34.88 -20.95
CA ILE A 430 -20.37 -33.95 -20.12
C ILE A 430 -20.98 -32.54 -20.29
N GLU A 431 -21.30 -31.90 -19.19
CA GLU A 431 -21.77 -30.52 -19.13
C GLU A 431 -20.75 -29.67 -18.40
N VAL A 432 -20.36 -28.56 -19.00
CA VAL A 432 -19.44 -27.56 -18.44
C VAL A 432 -20.28 -26.46 -17.81
N GLU A 433 -20.16 -26.26 -16.51
CA GLU A 433 -20.82 -25.20 -15.78
C GLU A 433 -19.86 -24.03 -15.60
N ILE A 434 -20.27 -22.84 -16.08
CA ILE A 434 -19.50 -21.61 -15.98
C ILE A 434 -20.31 -20.56 -15.24
N THR A 435 -19.67 -19.79 -14.35
CA THR A 435 -20.33 -18.68 -13.67
C THR A 435 -20.50 -17.47 -14.59
N GLU A 436 -21.50 -16.65 -14.29
CA GLU A 436 -21.79 -15.39 -15.00
C GLU A 436 -20.57 -14.46 -15.10
N GLY A 437 -19.68 -14.50 -14.09
CA GLY A 437 -18.47 -13.67 -14.04
C GLY A 437 -17.46 -13.92 -15.18
N ILE A 438 -17.41 -15.14 -15.72
CA ILE A 438 -16.51 -15.49 -16.85
C ILE A 438 -16.86 -14.70 -18.12
N LEU A 439 -18.11 -14.28 -18.25
CA LEU A 439 -18.63 -13.58 -19.43
C LEU A 439 -18.24 -12.10 -19.51
N ILE A 440 -17.69 -11.53 -18.44
CA ILE A 440 -17.37 -10.09 -18.34
C ILE A 440 -16.03 -9.75 -18.98
N GLU A 441 -15.06 -10.67 -18.94
CA GLU A 441 -13.71 -10.46 -19.47
C GLU A 441 -13.59 -11.02 -20.90
N ASN A 442 -13.20 -10.19 -21.89
CA ASN A 442 -12.92 -10.61 -23.28
C ASN A 442 -14.03 -11.46 -23.94
N VAL A 443 -15.24 -10.91 -24.01
CA VAL A 443 -16.46 -11.58 -24.50
C VAL A 443 -16.25 -12.35 -25.81
N ASP A 444 -15.54 -11.79 -26.79
CA ASP A 444 -15.31 -12.44 -28.10
C ASP A 444 -14.47 -13.72 -27.97
N GLN A 445 -13.47 -13.76 -27.13
CA GLN A 445 -12.64 -14.95 -26.87
C GLN A 445 -13.44 -16.03 -26.13
N VAL A 446 -14.28 -15.61 -25.19
CA VAL A 446 -15.17 -16.52 -24.45
C VAL A 446 -16.15 -17.17 -25.44
N ILE A 447 -16.82 -16.39 -26.28
CA ILE A 447 -17.75 -16.92 -27.30
C ILE A 447 -17.06 -17.93 -28.22
N GLN A 448 -15.88 -17.60 -28.76
CA GLN A 448 -15.13 -18.52 -29.64
C GLN A 448 -14.80 -19.85 -28.92
N LYS A 449 -14.42 -19.82 -27.66
CA LYS A 449 -14.09 -21.03 -26.90
C LYS A 449 -15.36 -21.85 -26.60
N LEU A 450 -16.46 -21.20 -26.26
CA LEU A 450 -17.76 -21.87 -26.07
C LEU A 450 -18.26 -22.50 -27.37
N GLU A 451 -18.12 -21.83 -28.53
CA GLU A 451 -18.43 -22.38 -29.83
C GLU A 451 -17.61 -23.64 -30.17
N GLN A 452 -16.31 -23.64 -29.83
CA GLN A 452 -15.47 -24.83 -29.99
C GLN A 452 -15.98 -26.01 -29.13
N LEU A 453 -16.38 -25.78 -27.90
CA LEU A 453 -16.97 -26.82 -27.05
C LEU A 453 -18.27 -27.33 -27.62
N LYS A 454 -19.10 -26.45 -28.13
CA LYS A 454 -20.39 -26.78 -28.78
C LYS A 454 -20.21 -27.62 -30.05
N GLN A 455 -19.23 -27.25 -30.89
CA GLN A 455 -18.89 -28.04 -32.11
C GLN A 455 -18.42 -29.45 -31.77
N LEU A 456 -17.84 -29.64 -30.60
CA LEU A 456 -17.45 -30.96 -30.06
C LEU A 456 -18.63 -31.73 -29.47
N GLY A 457 -19.80 -31.09 -29.31
CA GLY A 457 -20.99 -31.67 -28.71
C GLY A 457 -21.05 -31.61 -27.19
N ILE A 458 -20.15 -30.85 -26.54
CA ILE A 458 -20.15 -30.68 -25.10
C ILE A 458 -21.28 -29.74 -24.70
N ARG A 459 -21.99 -30.08 -23.63
CA ARG A 459 -23.08 -29.24 -23.09
C ARG A 459 -22.50 -28.09 -22.26
N ILE A 460 -23.16 -26.94 -22.27
CA ILE A 460 -22.72 -25.73 -21.59
C ILE A 460 -23.89 -25.17 -20.77
N SER A 461 -23.68 -24.94 -19.50
CA SER A 461 -24.64 -24.28 -18.62
C SER A 461 -24.03 -23.05 -17.93
N ILE A 462 -24.88 -22.06 -17.65
CA ILE A 462 -24.51 -20.93 -16.80
C ILE A 462 -24.98 -21.24 -15.38
N ASP A 463 -24.05 -21.15 -14.44
CA ASP A 463 -24.27 -21.31 -13.02
C ASP A 463 -24.48 -19.96 -12.32
N ASP A 464 -25.14 -19.97 -11.15
CA ASP A 464 -25.45 -18.81 -10.30
C ASP A 464 -26.14 -17.65 -11.07
N PHE A 465 -26.99 -17.98 -12.06
CA PHE A 465 -27.60 -16.98 -12.93
C PHE A 465 -28.53 -16.03 -12.19
N GLY A 466 -28.32 -14.72 -12.39
CA GLY A 466 -29.08 -13.63 -11.79
C GLY A 466 -28.41 -12.98 -10.59
N THR A 467 -27.29 -13.51 -10.10
CA THR A 467 -26.51 -12.90 -9.00
C THR A 467 -25.54 -11.83 -9.48
N GLY A 468 -25.26 -11.75 -10.79
CA GLY A 468 -24.30 -10.84 -11.43
C GLY A 468 -24.94 -9.80 -12.36
N TYR A 469 -24.12 -9.16 -13.19
CA TYR A 469 -24.51 -8.13 -14.15
C TYR A 469 -24.52 -8.67 -15.59
N SER A 470 -25.30 -9.69 -15.89
CA SER A 470 -25.44 -10.14 -17.29
C SER A 470 -26.26 -9.18 -18.12
N SER A 471 -25.66 -8.68 -19.21
CA SER A 471 -26.44 -8.04 -20.26
C SER A 471 -27.21 -9.11 -21.06
N LEU A 472 -28.53 -9.05 -21.03
CA LEU A 472 -29.41 -9.92 -21.84
C LEU A 472 -29.02 -9.94 -23.34
N ALA A 473 -28.39 -8.87 -23.84
CA ALA A 473 -27.90 -8.78 -25.20
C ALA A 473 -26.77 -9.78 -25.50
N TYR A 474 -25.90 -10.04 -24.49
CA TYR A 474 -24.82 -11.03 -24.65
C TYR A 474 -25.30 -12.46 -24.45
N LEU A 475 -26.21 -12.68 -23.49
CA LEU A 475 -26.78 -14.02 -23.25
C LEU A 475 -27.32 -14.68 -24.51
N ARG A 476 -27.98 -13.90 -25.37
CA ARG A 476 -28.51 -14.36 -26.64
C ARG A 476 -27.47 -14.84 -27.66
N GLN A 477 -26.22 -14.37 -27.52
CA GLN A 477 -25.12 -14.70 -28.44
C GLN A 477 -24.33 -15.93 -28.01
N LEU A 478 -24.52 -16.35 -26.76
CA LEU A 478 -23.79 -17.46 -26.19
C LEU A 478 -24.39 -18.81 -26.63
N PRO A 479 -23.56 -19.77 -27.03
CA PRO A 479 -24.03 -21.09 -27.47
C PRO A 479 -24.33 -22.02 -26.26
N LEU A 480 -25.33 -21.64 -25.45
CA LEU A 480 -25.69 -22.33 -24.21
C LEU A 480 -26.71 -23.46 -24.45
N ASP A 481 -26.78 -24.38 -23.50
CA ASP A 481 -27.81 -25.42 -23.42
C ASP A 481 -28.76 -25.22 -22.24
N LYS A 482 -28.25 -24.69 -21.09
CA LYS A 482 -28.98 -24.67 -19.82
C LYS A 482 -28.69 -23.42 -19.00
N LEU A 483 -29.69 -22.95 -18.25
CA LEU A 483 -29.54 -21.97 -17.18
C LEU A 483 -29.82 -22.64 -15.84
N LYS A 484 -28.98 -22.36 -14.83
CA LYS A 484 -29.16 -22.82 -13.47
C LYS A 484 -29.64 -21.64 -12.61
N ILE A 485 -30.81 -21.78 -11.97
CA ILE A 485 -31.36 -20.77 -11.05
C ILE A 485 -30.68 -20.95 -9.71
N ASP A 486 -29.93 -19.91 -9.26
CA ASP A 486 -29.22 -19.96 -7.98
C ASP A 486 -30.15 -20.16 -6.79
N ARG A 487 -29.65 -20.89 -5.79
CA ARG A 487 -30.34 -21.15 -4.53
C ARG A 487 -30.88 -19.90 -3.83
N ALA A 488 -30.21 -18.74 -3.97
CA ALA A 488 -30.64 -17.50 -3.35
C ALA A 488 -32.05 -17.09 -3.81
N PHE A 489 -32.42 -17.36 -5.07
CA PHE A 489 -33.74 -17.07 -5.63
C PHE A 489 -34.78 -18.18 -5.40
N VAL A 490 -34.33 -19.36 -4.99
CA VAL A 490 -35.21 -20.50 -4.70
C VAL A 490 -35.60 -20.54 -3.22
N LYS A 491 -34.71 -20.13 -2.33
CA LYS A 491 -34.84 -20.25 -0.87
C LYS A 491 -36.09 -19.57 -0.30
N GLY A 492 -36.47 -18.41 -0.84
CA GLY A 492 -37.60 -17.60 -0.35
C GLY A 492 -38.95 -17.95 -0.99
N ILE A 493 -39.01 -18.86 -1.98
CA ILE A 493 -40.25 -19.28 -2.64
C ILE A 493 -41.12 -20.06 -1.63
N PRO A 494 -42.46 -19.82 -1.62
CA PRO A 494 -43.27 -19.02 -2.56
C PRO A 494 -43.48 -17.55 -2.19
N ASP A 495 -42.72 -17.01 -1.22
CA ASP A 495 -42.90 -15.63 -0.78
C ASP A 495 -42.44 -14.61 -1.84
N ALA A 496 -43.00 -13.38 -1.79
CA ALA A 496 -43.28 -12.54 -2.94
C ALA A 496 -42.12 -12.12 -3.85
N ASP A 497 -40.91 -11.82 -3.33
CA ASP A 497 -39.87 -11.19 -4.18
C ASP A 497 -38.99 -12.22 -4.91
N ASP A 498 -38.62 -13.31 -4.24
CA ASP A 498 -37.72 -14.32 -4.82
C ASP A 498 -38.44 -15.14 -5.91
N GLY A 499 -39.75 -15.39 -5.77
CA GLY A 499 -40.56 -16.05 -6.77
C GLY A 499 -40.64 -15.29 -8.09
N VAL A 500 -40.61 -13.96 -8.07
CA VAL A 500 -40.67 -13.14 -9.30
C VAL A 500 -39.37 -13.27 -10.10
N ILE A 501 -38.20 -13.30 -9.41
CA ILE A 501 -36.91 -13.45 -10.10
C ILE A 501 -36.80 -14.86 -10.68
N ALA A 502 -37.07 -15.90 -9.90
CA ALA A 502 -37.02 -17.28 -10.39
C ALA A 502 -37.94 -17.54 -11.58
N SER A 503 -39.20 -17.09 -11.51
CA SER A 503 -40.15 -17.21 -12.63
C SER A 503 -39.74 -16.41 -13.87
N SER A 504 -39.08 -15.25 -13.67
CA SER A 504 -38.53 -14.46 -14.80
C SER A 504 -37.37 -15.19 -15.47
N ILE A 505 -36.51 -15.88 -14.74
CA ILE A 505 -35.42 -16.70 -15.29
C ILE A 505 -35.99 -17.87 -16.06
N VAL A 506 -37.03 -18.56 -15.57
CA VAL A 506 -37.71 -19.64 -16.29
C VAL A 506 -38.30 -19.13 -17.59
N MET A 507 -38.99 -17.99 -17.58
CA MET A 507 -39.55 -17.39 -18.81
C MET A 507 -38.45 -16.99 -19.79
N LEU A 508 -37.34 -16.45 -19.32
CA LEU A 508 -36.18 -16.08 -20.13
C LEU A 508 -35.56 -17.31 -20.81
N SER A 509 -35.38 -18.41 -20.06
CA SER A 509 -34.84 -19.65 -20.62
C SER A 509 -35.72 -20.22 -21.71
N ASP A 510 -37.05 -20.18 -21.56
CA ASP A 510 -38.01 -20.61 -22.58
C ASP A 510 -37.92 -19.75 -23.84
N LEU A 511 -37.86 -18.41 -23.70
CA LEU A 511 -37.66 -17.48 -24.82
C LEU A 511 -36.36 -17.68 -25.62
N LEU A 512 -35.33 -18.18 -24.92
CA LEU A 512 -34.01 -18.46 -25.51
C LEU A 512 -33.86 -19.92 -25.97
N ASN A 513 -34.89 -20.76 -25.80
CA ASN A 513 -34.87 -22.22 -26.04
C ASN A 513 -33.74 -22.92 -25.24
N LEU A 514 -33.53 -22.52 -23.99
CA LEU A 514 -32.60 -23.13 -23.09
C LEU A 514 -33.32 -24.03 -22.08
N GLU A 515 -32.68 -25.12 -21.67
CA GLU A 515 -33.14 -25.88 -20.52
C GLU A 515 -32.96 -25.02 -19.25
N VAL A 516 -33.79 -25.27 -18.23
CA VAL A 516 -33.66 -24.62 -16.93
C VAL A 516 -33.68 -25.63 -15.80
N ILE A 517 -32.78 -25.47 -14.85
CA ILE A 517 -32.75 -26.26 -13.61
C ILE A 517 -32.76 -25.32 -12.41
N ALA A 518 -33.56 -25.65 -11.39
CA ALA A 518 -33.56 -24.90 -10.14
C ALA A 518 -32.71 -25.61 -9.07
N GLU A 519 -31.83 -24.85 -8.46
CA GLU A 519 -30.91 -25.34 -7.46
C GLU A 519 -31.35 -25.05 -6.03
N GLY A 520 -30.85 -25.89 -5.10
CA GLY A 520 -31.09 -25.71 -3.68
C GLY A 520 -32.55 -25.87 -3.26
N VAL A 521 -33.36 -26.63 -4.02
CA VAL A 521 -34.75 -26.93 -3.62
C VAL A 521 -34.76 -27.80 -2.39
N GLU A 522 -35.51 -27.36 -1.38
CA GLU A 522 -35.61 -28.01 -0.06
C GLU A 522 -37.03 -28.42 0.29
N THR A 523 -38.06 -27.85 -0.36
CA THR A 523 -39.46 -28.10 -0.04
C THR A 523 -40.31 -28.41 -1.29
N ILE A 524 -41.46 -29.08 -1.06
CA ILE A 524 -42.40 -29.40 -2.15
C ILE A 524 -43.07 -28.12 -2.71
N GLU A 525 -43.30 -27.13 -1.86
CA GLU A 525 -43.91 -25.86 -2.27
C GLU A 525 -43.02 -25.11 -3.26
N GLN A 526 -41.69 -25.17 -3.09
CA GLN A 526 -40.72 -24.61 -4.06
C GLN A 526 -40.83 -25.33 -5.41
N ILE A 527 -40.87 -26.64 -5.38
CA ILE A 527 -41.01 -27.47 -6.60
C ILE A 527 -42.32 -27.16 -7.33
N ASP A 528 -43.44 -27.17 -6.60
CA ASP A 528 -44.76 -26.91 -7.17
C ASP A 528 -44.85 -25.51 -7.80
N PHE A 529 -44.29 -24.51 -7.09
CA PHE A 529 -44.23 -23.15 -7.63
C PHE A 529 -43.43 -23.09 -8.95
N LEU A 530 -42.21 -23.59 -8.97
CA LEU A 530 -41.32 -23.56 -10.12
C LEU A 530 -41.89 -24.41 -11.29
N LYS A 531 -42.46 -25.56 -10.99
CA LYS A 531 -43.13 -26.44 -11.96
C LYS A 531 -44.32 -25.74 -12.63
N ASN A 532 -45.14 -25.01 -11.89
CA ASN A 532 -46.27 -24.25 -12.42
C ASN A 532 -45.79 -23.09 -13.31
N HIS A 533 -44.54 -22.63 -13.22
CA HIS A 533 -43.94 -21.64 -14.12
C HIS A 533 -43.14 -22.24 -15.28
N GLY A 534 -43.05 -23.59 -15.37
CA GLY A 534 -42.42 -24.27 -16.52
C GLY A 534 -41.05 -24.89 -16.24
N CYS A 535 -40.53 -24.80 -15.02
CA CYS A 535 -39.29 -25.48 -14.66
C CYS A 535 -39.57 -26.98 -14.38
N SER A 536 -38.86 -27.87 -15.06
CA SER A 536 -39.01 -29.33 -14.87
C SER A 536 -37.84 -30.00 -14.19
N GLN A 537 -36.63 -29.37 -14.24
CA GLN A 537 -35.42 -29.95 -13.66
C GLN A 537 -35.09 -29.30 -12.31
N PHE A 538 -34.71 -30.13 -11.37
CA PHE A 538 -34.48 -29.74 -9.97
C PHE A 538 -33.24 -30.41 -9.39
N GLN A 539 -32.50 -29.65 -8.59
CA GLN A 539 -31.38 -30.11 -7.78
C GLN A 539 -31.52 -29.53 -6.38
N GLY A 540 -31.44 -30.36 -5.35
CA GLY A 540 -31.51 -29.85 -3.97
C GLY A 540 -31.72 -30.95 -2.93
N TYR A 541 -31.68 -30.52 -1.67
CA TYR A 541 -31.78 -31.44 -0.53
C TYR A 541 -33.15 -32.08 -0.38
N PHE A 542 -34.16 -31.57 -1.06
CA PHE A 542 -35.44 -32.24 -1.15
C PHE A 542 -35.32 -33.65 -1.78
N TYR A 543 -34.53 -33.77 -2.85
CA TYR A 543 -34.28 -35.04 -3.53
C TYR A 543 -33.09 -35.77 -2.91
N SER A 544 -31.91 -35.13 -2.92
CA SER A 544 -30.70 -35.73 -2.39
C SER A 544 -29.68 -34.67 -1.99
N LYS A 545 -28.97 -34.90 -0.90
CA LYS A 545 -27.68 -34.26 -0.68
C LYS A 545 -26.64 -34.83 -1.66
N PRO A 546 -25.49 -34.18 -1.86
CA PRO A 546 -24.38 -34.80 -2.58
C PRO A 546 -24.01 -36.16 -1.95
N ILE A 547 -23.94 -37.19 -2.78
CA ILE A 547 -23.66 -38.57 -2.37
C ILE A 547 -22.41 -39.13 -3.06
N LEU A 548 -21.86 -40.20 -2.49
CA LEU A 548 -20.73 -40.92 -3.09
C LEU A 548 -21.12 -41.56 -4.42
N PRO A 549 -20.17 -41.69 -5.39
CA PRO A 549 -20.48 -42.18 -6.75
C PRO A 549 -21.12 -43.57 -6.80
N GLU A 550 -20.81 -44.45 -5.86
CA GLU A 550 -21.39 -45.80 -5.73
C GLU A 550 -22.88 -45.80 -5.35
N ASN A 551 -23.37 -44.73 -4.72
CA ASN A 551 -24.76 -44.61 -4.27
C ASN A 551 -25.69 -44.01 -5.35
N VAL A 552 -25.14 -43.37 -6.40
CA VAL A 552 -25.96 -42.68 -7.43
C VAL A 552 -26.82 -43.63 -8.23
N VAL A 553 -26.31 -44.81 -8.61
CA VAL A 553 -27.11 -45.83 -9.35
C VAL A 553 -28.26 -46.36 -8.51
N ALA A 554 -28.00 -46.69 -7.25
CA ALA A 554 -29.03 -47.16 -6.36
C ALA A 554 -30.11 -46.09 -6.12
N PHE A 555 -29.71 -44.83 -5.96
CA PHE A 555 -30.61 -43.68 -5.84
C PHE A 555 -31.48 -43.50 -7.09
N ALA A 556 -30.88 -43.50 -8.28
CA ALA A 556 -31.64 -43.35 -9.56
C ALA A 556 -32.65 -44.47 -9.75
N ASN A 557 -32.31 -45.71 -9.40
CA ASN A 557 -33.19 -46.86 -9.53
C ASN A 557 -34.34 -46.84 -8.48
N SER A 558 -34.16 -46.27 -7.28
CA SER A 558 -35.21 -46.17 -6.27
C SER A 558 -36.36 -45.27 -6.69
N PHE A 559 -36.10 -44.20 -7.45
CA PHE A 559 -37.13 -43.34 -8.00
C PHE A 559 -37.91 -44.01 -9.15
N GLN A 560 -37.27 -44.82 -10.00
CA GLN A 560 -37.95 -45.56 -11.05
C GLN A 560 -38.92 -46.62 -10.50
N SER A 561 -38.67 -47.14 -9.31
CA SER A 561 -39.56 -48.18 -8.70
C SER A 561 -40.82 -47.61 -8.07
N LEU A 562 -40.83 -46.34 -7.64
CA LEU A 562 -42.01 -45.69 -7.06
C LEU A 562 -43.07 -45.34 -8.14
N THR A 563 -42.66 -45.04 -9.37
CA THR A 563 -43.53 -44.71 -10.51
C THR A 563 -44.14 -45.93 -11.18
N THR A 564 -43.57 -47.12 -11.00
CA THR A 564 -44.16 -48.38 -11.52
C THR A 564 -45.24 -48.99 -10.59
N LEU A 565 -45.48 -48.39 -9.44
CA LEU A 565 -46.49 -48.84 -8.44
C LEU A 565 -47.69 -47.87 -8.32
N SER A 566 -47.67 -46.75 -9.05
CA SER A 566 -48.81 -45.81 -9.17
C SER A 566 -49.47 -45.94 -10.55
#